data_9e69ed49eb66e64522ee20ceae1a5196
#
_entry.id   9e69ed49eb66e64522ee20ceae1a5196
#
_cell.length_a   1.000
_cell.length_b   1.000
_cell.length_c   1.000
_cell.angle_alpha   90.00
_cell.angle_beta   90.00
_cell.angle_gamma   90.00
#
_symmetry.space_group_name_H-M   'P 1'
#
loop_
_entity.id
_entity.type
_entity.pdbx_description
1 polymer ?
#
loop_
_entity_poly.entity_id
_entity_poly.type
_entity_poly.pdbx_seq_one_letter_code
_entity_poly.pdbx_strand_id
1 'polypeptide(L)'
;MKLENRFTVPVPVDEAWKVLLDVERIAPCMPGATLTSRDGDDFEGTVKVKVGPINLTYGGKAKFVSKDEATHVAVIDGSGKETRGTGTAKALITCRLIDKGATTEIEVDTDLNVTGKPAQFGRGVLADVSAKLVDRFAACLSEEIRAGTPVAAAPPRSATVRPPAEAIDLLGTAGAPVLKRLAPVLVGLIAVLLLVRRLRR
;
A
#
# COMPACT_ATOMS: atom_id res chain seq x y z
N MET A 1 -3.63 12.47 9.94
CA MET A 1 -3.85 11.24 10.73
C MET A 1 -2.58 10.41 10.71
N LYS A 2 -2.29 9.70 11.81
CA LYS A 2 -1.12 8.81 11.87
C LYS A 2 -1.51 7.39 11.48
N LEU A 3 -0.65 6.74 10.69
CA LEU A 3 -0.72 5.33 10.31
C LEU A 3 0.61 4.69 10.66
N GLU A 4 0.55 3.57 11.34
CA GLU A 4 1.74 2.83 11.77
C GLU A 4 1.67 1.44 11.13
N ASN A 5 2.70 1.08 10.41
CA ASN A 5 2.82 -0.22 9.75
C ASN A 5 4.18 -0.82 10.05
N ARG A 6 4.28 -2.14 9.92
CA ARG A 6 5.52 -2.86 10.20
C ARG A 6 5.59 -4.11 9.33
N PHE A 7 6.77 -4.41 8.81
CA PHE A 7 7.03 -5.64 8.07
C PHE A 7 8.49 -6.06 8.19
N THR A 8 8.81 -7.27 7.76
CA THR A 8 10.16 -7.81 7.84
C THR A 8 10.65 -8.26 6.46
N VAL A 9 11.92 -8.00 6.16
CA VAL A 9 12.60 -8.49 4.95
C VAL A 9 13.73 -9.46 5.31
N PRO A 10 14.02 -10.47 4.47
CA PRO A 10 14.94 -11.57 4.77
C PRO A 10 16.40 -11.24 4.40
N VAL A 11 16.88 -10.06 4.80
CA VAL A 11 18.27 -9.61 4.60
C VAL A 11 18.77 -8.77 5.77
N PRO A 12 20.09 -8.65 5.97
CA PRO A 12 20.69 -7.74 6.94
C PRO A 12 20.34 -6.28 6.66
N VAL A 13 20.43 -5.45 7.70
CA VAL A 13 19.96 -4.05 7.68
C VAL A 13 20.65 -3.19 6.63
N ASP A 14 21.95 -3.36 6.39
CA ASP A 14 22.70 -2.59 5.40
C ASP A 14 22.27 -2.91 3.96
N GLU A 15 21.87 -4.16 3.70
CA GLU A 15 21.34 -4.56 2.41
C GLU A 15 19.91 -4.04 2.22
N ALA A 16 19.06 -4.18 3.23
CA ALA A 16 17.71 -3.63 3.23
C ALA A 16 17.73 -2.11 3.01
N TRP A 17 18.66 -1.40 3.65
CA TRP A 17 18.84 0.04 3.51
C TRP A 17 19.14 0.46 2.07
N LYS A 18 20.11 -0.18 1.45
CA LYS A 18 20.49 0.10 0.05
C LYS A 18 19.33 -0.14 -0.91
N VAL A 19 18.59 -1.21 -0.73
CA VAL A 19 17.43 -1.53 -1.58
C VAL A 19 16.30 -0.52 -1.37
N LEU A 20 16.02 -0.13 -0.11
CA LEU A 20 14.93 0.80 0.19
C LEU A 20 15.19 2.20 -0.37
N LEU A 21 16.43 2.63 -0.48
CA LEU A 21 16.80 3.92 -1.07
C LEU A 21 16.81 3.92 -2.60
N ASP A 22 16.80 2.76 -3.23
CA ASP A 22 16.74 2.63 -4.68
C ASP A 22 15.28 2.70 -5.16
N VAL A 23 14.78 3.94 -5.34
CA VAL A 23 13.38 4.21 -5.72
C VAL A 23 13.01 3.54 -7.03
N GLU A 24 13.92 3.48 -8.01
CA GLU A 24 13.65 2.86 -9.32
C GLU A 24 13.42 1.36 -9.19
N ARG A 25 14.17 0.73 -8.30
CA ARG A 25 14.05 -0.70 -8.00
C ARG A 25 12.78 -1.03 -7.22
N ILE A 26 12.40 -0.20 -6.23
CA ILE A 26 11.25 -0.48 -5.36
C ILE A 26 9.92 0.10 -5.85
N ALA A 27 9.92 1.09 -6.76
CA ALA A 27 8.70 1.68 -7.28
C ALA A 27 7.73 0.65 -7.90
N PRO A 28 8.20 -0.38 -8.65
CA PRO A 28 7.32 -1.44 -9.15
C PRO A 28 6.65 -2.27 -8.06
N CYS A 29 7.22 -2.29 -6.85
CA CYS A 29 6.65 -2.99 -5.70
C CYS A 29 5.52 -2.22 -5.03
N MET A 30 5.45 -0.90 -5.23
CA MET A 30 4.35 -0.10 -4.68
C MET A 30 3.08 -0.33 -5.51
N PRO A 31 2.05 -0.96 -4.93
CA PRO A 31 0.87 -1.34 -5.69
C PRO A 31 0.15 -0.14 -6.31
N GLY A 32 -0.07 -0.19 -7.62
CA GLY A 32 -0.74 0.88 -8.36
C GLY A 32 0.12 2.10 -8.65
N ALA A 33 1.37 2.14 -8.20
CA ALA A 33 2.29 3.23 -8.49
C ALA A 33 2.96 3.06 -9.84
N THR A 34 3.27 4.19 -10.46
CA THR A 34 4.09 4.30 -11.66
C THR A 34 5.02 5.48 -11.48
N LEU A 35 6.32 5.23 -11.44
CA LEU A 35 7.35 6.26 -11.43
C LEU A 35 7.42 6.88 -12.83
N THR A 36 7.37 8.22 -12.92
CA THR A 36 7.43 8.95 -14.20
C THR A 36 8.73 9.70 -14.37
N SER A 37 9.33 10.21 -13.30
CA SER A 37 10.64 10.84 -13.32
C SER A 37 11.35 10.71 -11.97
N ARG A 38 12.67 10.81 -12.00
CA ARG A 38 13.53 10.90 -10.83
C ARG A 38 14.66 11.88 -11.11
N ASP A 39 14.94 12.74 -10.14
CA ASP A 39 16.09 13.65 -10.13
C ASP A 39 16.69 13.68 -8.73
N GLY A 40 17.78 12.92 -8.54
CA GLY A 40 18.39 12.74 -7.24
C GLY A 40 17.43 12.17 -6.20
N ASP A 41 17.07 12.99 -5.22
CA ASP A 41 16.16 12.64 -4.11
C ASP A 41 14.70 12.99 -4.41
N ASP A 42 14.44 13.73 -5.47
CA ASP A 42 13.10 14.07 -5.93
C ASP A 42 12.60 13.04 -6.96
N PHE A 43 11.36 12.62 -6.84
CA PHE A 43 10.72 11.70 -7.77
C PHE A 43 9.25 12.03 -7.97
N GLU A 44 8.76 11.78 -9.18
CA GLU A 44 7.37 12.02 -9.55
C GLU A 44 6.72 10.74 -10.06
N GLY A 45 5.41 10.66 -9.89
CA GLY A 45 4.68 9.49 -10.33
C GLY A 45 3.18 9.61 -10.21
N THR A 46 2.53 8.51 -10.55
CA THR A 46 1.09 8.36 -10.35
C THR A 46 0.82 7.15 -9.47
N VAL A 47 -0.25 7.22 -8.68
CA VAL A 47 -0.72 6.11 -7.86
C VAL A 47 -2.20 5.89 -8.13
N LYS A 48 -2.56 4.66 -8.51
CA LYS A 48 -3.95 4.22 -8.70
C LYS A 48 -4.41 3.45 -7.47
N VAL A 49 -5.48 3.93 -6.84
CA VAL A 49 -6.05 3.31 -5.63
C VAL A 49 -7.51 3.00 -5.89
N LYS A 50 -7.93 1.78 -5.58
CA LYS A 50 -9.34 1.37 -5.61
C LYS A 50 -9.83 1.15 -4.18
N VAL A 51 -10.85 1.89 -3.78
CA VAL A 51 -11.51 1.77 -2.47
C VAL A 51 -12.99 1.47 -2.71
N GLY A 52 -13.36 0.21 -2.59
CA GLY A 52 -14.69 -0.25 -2.97
C GLY A 52 -15.02 0.02 -4.44
N PRO A 53 -16.15 0.68 -4.74
CA PRO A 53 -16.52 1.01 -6.11
C PRO A 53 -15.75 2.22 -6.67
N ILE A 54 -14.94 2.89 -5.85
CA ILE A 54 -14.28 4.14 -6.21
C ILE A 54 -12.86 3.86 -6.69
N ASN A 55 -12.56 4.29 -7.92
CA ASN A 55 -11.20 4.28 -8.48
C ASN A 55 -10.67 5.71 -8.47
N LEU A 56 -9.51 5.89 -7.87
CA LEU A 56 -8.82 7.16 -7.72
C LEU A 56 -7.44 7.06 -8.38
N THR A 57 -7.02 8.12 -9.04
CA THR A 57 -5.66 8.24 -9.57
C THR A 57 -5.10 9.56 -9.05
N TYR A 58 -3.99 9.48 -8.34
CA TYR A 58 -3.23 10.63 -7.88
C TYR A 58 -2.00 10.79 -8.74
N GLY A 59 -1.76 11.99 -9.23
CA GLY A 59 -0.46 12.41 -9.77
C GLY A 59 0.25 13.26 -8.73
N GLY A 60 1.53 13.06 -8.54
CA GLY A 60 2.22 13.78 -7.50
C GLY A 60 3.74 13.61 -7.52
N LYS A 61 4.35 14.16 -6.48
CA LYS A 61 5.78 14.13 -6.27
C LYS A 61 6.10 13.73 -4.83
N ALA A 62 7.27 13.18 -4.65
CA ALA A 62 7.82 12.88 -3.35
C ALA A 62 9.34 13.15 -3.34
N LYS A 63 9.88 13.32 -2.14
CA LYS A 63 11.28 13.65 -1.93
C LYS A 63 11.80 12.99 -0.66
N PHE A 64 13.01 12.46 -0.71
CA PHE A 64 13.75 12.17 0.51
C PHE A 64 14.20 13.48 1.17
N VAL A 65 13.62 13.79 2.32
CA VAL A 65 13.98 14.99 3.10
C VAL A 65 15.07 14.69 4.14
N SER A 66 15.25 13.41 4.48
CA SER A 66 16.33 12.94 5.35
C SER A 66 16.66 11.48 5.02
N LYS A 67 17.96 11.15 5.04
CA LYS A 67 18.52 9.80 4.94
C LYS A 67 19.66 9.71 5.95
N ASP A 68 19.43 9.09 7.09
CA ASP A 68 20.42 8.90 8.13
C ASP A 68 20.89 7.42 8.07
N GLU A 69 22.08 7.23 7.50
CA GLU A 69 22.68 5.90 7.34
C GLU A 69 23.13 5.32 8.71
N ALA A 70 23.51 6.16 9.65
CA ALA A 70 23.98 5.68 10.95
C ALA A 70 22.86 5.08 11.81
N THR A 71 21.66 5.62 11.68
CA THR A 71 20.47 5.16 12.42
C THR A 71 19.50 4.37 11.54
N HIS A 72 19.79 4.23 10.23
CA HIS A 72 18.92 3.61 9.23
C HIS A 72 17.52 4.20 9.24
N VAL A 73 17.41 5.53 9.28
CA VAL A 73 16.15 6.26 9.24
C VAL A 73 16.06 7.11 7.99
N ALA A 74 15.03 6.90 7.19
CA ALA A 74 14.71 7.70 6.03
C ALA A 74 13.37 8.42 6.22
N VAL A 75 13.29 9.68 5.79
CA VAL A 75 12.07 10.49 5.82
C VAL A 75 11.74 10.94 4.40
N ILE A 76 10.49 10.70 3.99
CA ILE A 76 9.98 11.04 2.66
C ILE A 76 8.80 12.00 2.84
N ASP A 77 8.83 13.14 2.16
CA ASP A 77 7.68 14.04 2.01
C ASP A 77 7.03 13.81 0.66
N GLY A 78 5.79 13.41 0.67
CA GLY A 78 4.99 13.12 -0.53
C GLY A 78 3.74 13.99 -0.63
N SER A 79 3.42 14.42 -1.85
CA SER A 79 2.19 15.15 -2.13
C SER A 79 1.61 14.75 -3.47
N GLY A 80 0.29 14.65 -3.54
CA GLY A 80 -0.41 14.29 -4.76
C GLY A 80 -1.78 14.94 -4.87
N LYS A 81 -2.25 15.06 -6.11
CA LYS A 81 -3.57 15.57 -6.45
C LYS A 81 -4.30 14.55 -7.30
N GLU A 82 -5.58 14.36 -7.02
CA GLU A 82 -6.46 13.52 -7.82
C GLU A 82 -6.53 14.05 -9.26
N THR A 83 -6.29 13.19 -10.25
CA THR A 83 -6.22 13.61 -11.68
C THR A 83 -7.59 13.91 -12.27
N ARG A 84 -8.66 13.35 -11.72
CA ARG A 84 -10.06 13.53 -12.17
C ARG A 84 -10.98 14.00 -11.05
N GLY A 85 -10.45 14.78 -10.09
CA GLY A 85 -11.19 15.27 -8.94
C GLY A 85 -10.50 16.43 -8.26
N THR A 86 -10.98 16.77 -7.06
CA THR A 86 -10.45 17.86 -6.24
C THR A 86 -9.69 17.35 -5.01
N GLY A 87 -9.57 16.03 -4.85
CA GLY A 87 -8.89 15.41 -3.72
C GLY A 87 -7.39 15.68 -3.74
N THR A 88 -6.81 15.87 -2.57
CA THR A 88 -5.37 15.99 -2.36
C THR A 88 -4.91 15.01 -1.30
N ALA A 89 -3.66 14.59 -1.38
CA ALA A 89 -2.99 13.80 -0.37
C ALA A 89 -1.62 14.41 -0.07
N LYS A 90 -1.26 14.48 1.22
CA LYS A 90 0.08 14.79 1.69
C LYS A 90 0.48 13.76 2.73
N ALA A 91 1.69 13.26 2.66
CA ALA A 91 2.19 12.25 3.57
C ALA A 91 3.65 12.56 3.95
N LEU A 92 3.91 12.62 5.24
CA LEU A 92 5.27 12.55 5.76
C LEU A 92 5.47 11.12 6.26
N ILE A 93 6.39 10.40 5.62
CA ILE A 93 6.64 8.97 5.84
C ILE A 93 8.01 8.83 6.48
N THR A 94 8.08 8.23 7.66
CA THR A 94 9.32 7.89 8.34
C THR A 94 9.49 6.38 8.29
N CYS A 95 10.55 5.93 7.63
CA CYS A 95 10.95 4.53 7.59
C CYS A 95 12.14 4.32 8.52
N ARG A 96 12.02 3.40 9.47
CA ARG A 96 13.07 3.03 10.41
C ARG A 96 13.37 1.55 10.24
N LEU A 97 14.63 1.21 9.94
CA LEU A 97 15.08 -0.17 9.79
C LEU A 97 15.76 -0.61 11.09
N ILE A 98 15.30 -1.74 11.60
CA ILE A 98 15.77 -2.32 12.86
C ILE A 98 16.46 -3.64 12.54
N ASP A 99 17.73 -3.72 12.89
CA ASP A 99 18.55 -4.93 12.71
C ASP A 99 18.02 -6.08 13.59
N LYS A 100 17.80 -7.23 12.95
CA LYS A 100 17.45 -8.52 13.58
C LYS A 100 18.44 -9.60 13.20
N GLY A 101 19.66 -9.23 12.82
CA GLY A 101 20.70 -10.13 12.34
C GLY A 101 20.52 -10.51 10.88
N ALA A 102 20.02 -11.72 10.58
CA ALA A 102 19.79 -12.18 9.21
C ALA A 102 18.54 -11.56 8.55
N THR A 103 17.74 -10.83 9.29
CA THR A 103 16.52 -10.16 8.81
C THR A 103 16.49 -8.73 9.30
N THR A 104 15.70 -7.90 8.64
CA THR A 104 15.47 -6.50 9.03
C THR A 104 13.98 -6.26 9.25
N GLU A 105 13.62 -5.74 10.41
CA GLU A 105 12.27 -5.21 10.66
C GLU A 105 12.21 -3.76 10.19
N ILE A 106 11.18 -3.40 9.43
CA ILE A 106 10.96 -2.05 8.92
C ILE A 106 9.68 -1.51 9.52
N GLU A 107 9.82 -0.42 10.29
CA GLU A 107 8.71 0.37 10.79
C GLU A 107 8.44 1.53 9.85
N VAL A 108 7.17 1.74 9.52
CA VAL A 108 6.72 2.80 8.61
C VAL A 108 5.66 3.64 9.31
N ASP A 109 6.06 4.81 9.78
CA ASP A 109 5.18 5.80 10.38
C ASP A 109 4.79 6.82 9.33
N THR A 110 3.50 7.01 9.10
CA THR A 110 2.99 7.96 8.12
C THR A 110 2.06 8.98 8.77
N ASP A 111 2.41 10.26 8.68
CA ASP A 111 1.45 11.34 8.95
C ASP A 111 0.76 11.73 7.66
N LEU A 112 -0.49 11.28 7.53
CA LEU A 112 -1.30 11.42 6.33
C LEU A 112 -2.36 12.51 6.48
N ASN A 113 -2.38 13.44 5.53
CA ASN A 113 -3.45 14.41 5.34
C ASN A 113 -4.08 14.18 3.97
N VAL A 114 -5.38 13.88 3.94
CA VAL A 114 -6.11 13.60 2.72
C VAL A 114 -7.41 14.39 2.69
N THR A 115 -7.77 14.91 1.51
CA THR A 115 -9.00 15.65 1.27
C THR A 115 -9.82 15.00 0.15
N GLY A 116 -11.05 15.46 -0.04
CA GLY A 116 -11.95 14.95 -1.07
C GLY A 116 -12.64 13.63 -0.67
N LYS A 117 -13.00 12.83 -1.66
CA LYS A 117 -13.74 11.57 -1.46
C LYS A 117 -13.07 10.59 -0.49
N PRO A 118 -11.73 10.37 -0.53
CA PRO A 118 -11.09 9.44 0.40
C PRO A 118 -11.22 9.85 1.87
N ALA A 119 -11.26 11.14 2.18
CA ALA A 119 -11.43 11.61 3.56
C ALA A 119 -12.78 11.18 4.17
N GLN A 120 -13.77 10.86 3.35
CA GLN A 120 -15.11 10.45 3.79
C GLN A 120 -15.16 9.00 4.26
N PHE A 121 -14.18 8.16 3.92
CA PHE A 121 -14.16 6.76 4.35
C PHE A 121 -13.81 6.56 5.82
N GLY A 122 -13.30 7.59 6.48
CA GLY A 122 -12.90 7.52 7.88
C GLY A 122 -11.55 6.82 8.10
N ARG A 123 -11.03 6.95 9.33
CA ARG A 123 -9.68 6.49 9.69
C ARG A 123 -9.50 4.98 9.57
N GLY A 124 -10.51 4.19 9.94
CA GLY A 124 -10.43 2.73 9.90
C GLY A 124 -10.18 2.19 8.50
N VAL A 125 -10.95 2.66 7.52
CA VAL A 125 -10.79 2.23 6.12
C VAL A 125 -9.43 2.65 5.56
N LEU A 126 -8.95 3.85 5.89
CA LEU A 126 -7.64 4.32 5.44
C LEU A 126 -6.49 3.52 6.10
N ALA A 127 -6.63 3.10 7.35
CA ALA A 127 -5.67 2.23 8.02
C ALA A 127 -5.63 0.83 7.37
N ASP A 128 -6.80 0.24 7.08
CA ASP A 128 -6.89 -1.07 6.40
C ASP A 128 -6.28 -1.02 4.98
N VAL A 129 -6.50 0.09 4.26
CA VAL A 129 -5.88 0.32 2.95
C VAL A 129 -4.36 0.40 3.08
N SER A 130 -3.87 1.18 4.05
CA SER A 130 -2.43 1.32 4.31
C SER A 130 -1.78 -0.03 4.63
N ALA A 131 -2.36 -0.80 5.54
CA ALA A 131 -1.84 -2.12 5.90
C ALA A 131 -1.74 -3.04 4.67
N LYS A 132 -2.78 -3.13 3.85
CA LYS A 132 -2.77 -3.94 2.63
C LYS A 132 -1.76 -3.49 1.58
N LEU A 133 -1.52 -2.17 1.48
CA LEU A 133 -0.48 -1.62 0.58
C LEU A 133 0.90 -2.04 1.06
N VAL A 134 1.17 -1.91 2.36
CA VAL A 134 2.44 -2.28 2.98
C VAL A 134 2.69 -3.78 2.89
N ASP A 135 1.67 -4.63 3.13
CA ASP A 135 1.79 -6.10 2.99
C ASP A 135 2.21 -6.50 1.57
N ARG A 136 1.58 -5.92 0.55
CA ARG A 136 1.92 -6.20 -0.85
C ARG A 136 3.29 -5.67 -1.23
N PHE A 137 3.62 -4.48 -0.76
CA PHE A 137 4.95 -3.89 -0.93
C PHE A 137 6.02 -4.79 -0.32
N ALA A 138 5.83 -5.24 0.92
CA ALA A 138 6.76 -6.11 1.64
C ALA A 138 6.98 -7.45 0.94
N ALA A 139 5.91 -8.07 0.44
CA ALA A 139 5.99 -9.30 -0.33
C ALA A 139 6.82 -9.13 -1.61
N CYS A 140 6.52 -8.10 -2.40
CA CYS A 140 7.27 -7.79 -3.63
C CYS A 140 8.72 -7.41 -3.33
N LEU A 141 8.96 -6.59 -2.30
CA LEU A 141 10.31 -6.19 -1.89
C LEU A 141 11.16 -7.41 -1.49
N SER A 142 10.56 -8.36 -0.76
CA SER A 142 11.24 -9.61 -0.39
C SER A 142 11.60 -10.46 -1.62
N GLU A 143 10.76 -10.45 -2.66
CA GLU A 143 11.06 -11.13 -3.93
C GLU A 143 12.16 -10.41 -4.71
N GLU A 144 12.13 -9.08 -4.80
CA GLU A 144 13.17 -8.28 -5.46
C GLU A 144 14.53 -8.43 -4.79
N ILE A 145 14.57 -8.50 -3.47
CA ILE A 145 15.78 -8.73 -2.70
C ILE A 145 16.35 -10.12 -3.03
N ARG A 146 15.54 -11.17 -3.00
CA ARG A 146 15.97 -12.54 -3.33
C ARG A 146 16.45 -12.66 -4.78
N ALA A 147 15.82 -11.95 -5.71
CA ALA A 147 16.23 -11.94 -7.12
C ALA A 147 17.53 -11.17 -7.35
N GLY A 148 17.82 -10.15 -6.54
CA GLY A 148 19.02 -9.33 -6.62
C GLY A 148 20.23 -9.88 -5.88
N THR A 149 20.06 -10.90 -5.03
CA THR A 149 21.19 -11.61 -4.41
C THR A 149 21.90 -12.42 -5.51
N PRO A 150 23.21 -12.22 -5.79
CA PRO A 150 23.90 -12.99 -6.80
C PRO A 150 24.01 -14.45 -6.35
N VAL A 151 23.08 -15.29 -6.74
CA VAL A 151 23.32 -16.73 -6.82
C VAL A 151 24.30 -16.91 -7.96
N ALA A 152 25.50 -17.38 -7.65
CA ALA A 152 26.59 -17.62 -8.62
C ALA A 152 26.02 -18.23 -9.90
N ALA A 153 26.24 -17.49 -11.02
CA ALA A 153 26.06 -17.89 -12.40
C ALA A 153 24.71 -18.57 -12.79
N ALA A 154 23.73 -17.73 -13.13
CA ALA A 154 22.69 -18.10 -14.08
C ALA A 154 22.67 -17.07 -15.24
N PRO A 155 22.40 -17.51 -16.50
CA PRO A 155 22.52 -16.66 -17.68
C PRO A 155 21.51 -15.52 -17.68
N PRO A 156 21.75 -14.42 -18.44
CA PRO A 156 20.94 -13.22 -18.39
C PRO A 156 19.49 -13.51 -18.80
N ARG A 157 18.57 -13.32 -17.87
CA ARG A 157 17.15 -13.33 -18.19
C ARG A 157 16.80 -12.03 -18.88
N SER A 158 16.32 -12.15 -20.11
CA SER A 158 15.75 -11.04 -20.87
C SER A 158 14.73 -10.29 -20.02
N ALA A 159 14.84 -8.96 -19.99
CA ALA A 159 13.90 -8.08 -19.31
C ALA A 159 12.48 -8.33 -19.86
N THR A 160 11.68 -9.06 -19.10
CA THR A 160 10.24 -9.17 -19.37
C THR A 160 9.62 -7.88 -18.91
N VAL A 161 9.12 -7.09 -19.87
CA VAL A 161 8.32 -5.90 -19.62
C VAL A 161 7.15 -6.32 -18.73
N ARG A 162 7.18 -5.90 -17.46
CA ARG A 162 6.08 -6.13 -16.52
C ARG A 162 4.85 -5.35 -16.99
N PRO A 163 3.64 -5.95 -17.04
CA PRO A 163 2.43 -5.22 -17.41
C PRO A 163 2.19 -4.03 -16.49
N PRO A 164 1.48 -2.97 -16.95
CA PRO A 164 1.14 -1.82 -16.13
C PRO A 164 0.42 -2.26 -14.85
N ALA A 165 0.80 -1.66 -13.73
CA ALA A 165 0.25 -1.98 -12.42
C ALA A 165 -1.29 -1.87 -12.41
N GLU A 166 -1.98 -2.99 -12.17
CA GLU A 166 -3.43 -3.01 -12.01
C GLU A 166 -3.87 -2.27 -10.75
N ALA A 167 -4.99 -1.55 -10.86
CA ALA A 167 -5.59 -0.87 -9.71
C ALA A 167 -6.01 -1.89 -8.62
N ILE A 168 -5.65 -1.62 -7.37
CA ILE A 168 -5.90 -2.54 -6.27
C ILE A 168 -7.39 -2.54 -5.91
N ASP A 169 -8.06 -3.70 -6.05
CA ASP A 169 -9.41 -3.92 -5.54
C ASP A 169 -9.36 -4.37 -4.08
N LEU A 170 -9.53 -3.41 -3.16
CA LEU A 170 -9.41 -3.63 -1.71
C LEU A 170 -10.67 -4.22 -1.07
N LEU A 171 -11.82 -4.19 -1.74
CA LEU A 171 -13.07 -4.77 -1.25
C LEU A 171 -13.40 -6.15 -1.81
N GLY A 172 -12.88 -6.51 -2.97
CA GLY A 172 -13.13 -7.84 -3.56
C GLY A 172 -12.61 -9.00 -2.71
N THR A 173 -11.60 -8.74 -1.86
CA THR A 173 -10.98 -9.77 -1.01
C THR A 173 -11.65 -9.89 0.38
N ALA A 174 -12.44 -8.89 0.82
CA ALA A 174 -13.10 -8.88 2.13
C ALA A 174 -14.57 -9.36 2.09
N GLY A 175 -15.14 -9.65 0.91
CA GLY A 175 -16.57 -9.89 0.73
C GLY A 175 -17.11 -11.26 1.11
N ALA A 176 -16.27 -12.26 1.35
CA ALA A 176 -16.75 -13.64 1.58
C ALA A 176 -17.30 -13.96 3.00
N PRO A 177 -16.83 -13.39 4.12
CA PRO A 177 -17.34 -13.76 5.43
C PRO A 177 -18.59 -12.99 5.88
N VAL A 178 -18.87 -11.80 5.32
CA VAL A 178 -19.97 -10.94 5.80
C VAL A 178 -21.34 -11.46 5.30
N LEU A 179 -21.39 -12.02 4.09
CA LEU A 179 -22.64 -12.53 3.52
C LEU A 179 -23.16 -13.77 4.25
N LYS A 180 -22.26 -14.62 4.81
CA LYS A 180 -22.65 -15.81 5.60
C LYS A 180 -23.22 -15.47 6.97
N ARG A 181 -22.93 -14.29 7.54
CA ARG A 181 -23.46 -13.87 8.84
C ARG A 181 -24.79 -13.13 8.73
N LEU A 182 -25.14 -12.58 7.57
CA LEU A 182 -26.40 -11.87 7.34
C LEU A 182 -27.54 -12.79 6.86
N ALA A 183 -27.22 -13.99 6.36
CA ALA A 183 -28.23 -14.95 5.90
C ALA A 183 -29.28 -15.31 6.95
N PRO A 184 -28.96 -15.61 8.23
CA PRO A 184 -29.97 -15.97 9.23
C PRO A 184 -30.85 -14.78 9.63
N VAL A 185 -30.33 -13.55 9.57
CA VAL A 185 -31.12 -12.35 9.94
C VAL A 185 -32.18 -12.04 8.87
N LEU A 186 -31.84 -12.19 7.59
CA LEU A 186 -32.78 -11.99 6.47
C LEU A 186 -33.90 -13.04 6.46
N VAL A 187 -33.56 -14.31 6.76
CA VAL A 187 -34.55 -15.39 6.86
C VAL A 187 -35.50 -15.15 8.02
N GLY A 188 -34.98 -14.68 9.17
CA GLY A 188 -35.81 -14.33 10.34
C GLY A 188 -36.80 -13.19 10.05
N LEU A 189 -36.34 -12.15 9.36
CA LEU A 189 -37.17 -10.99 9.00
C LEU A 189 -38.29 -11.35 8.01
N ILE A 190 -38.00 -12.20 7.03
CA ILE A 190 -38.97 -12.71 6.07
C ILE A 190 -40.03 -13.58 6.78
N ALA A 191 -39.61 -14.45 7.70
CA ALA A 191 -40.54 -15.30 8.49
C ALA A 191 -41.48 -14.45 9.35
N VAL A 192 -40.99 -13.42 10.03
CA VAL A 192 -41.80 -12.49 10.83
C VAL A 192 -42.80 -11.72 9.93
N LEU A 193 -42.38 -11.26 8.77
CA LEU A 193 -43.24 -10.55 7.82
C LEU A 193 -44.37 -11.44 7.31
N LEU A 194 -44.07 -12.70 7.00
CA LEU A 194 -45.09 -13.65 6.56
C LEU A 194 -46.09 -14.03 7.70
N LEU A 195 -45.60 -14.13 8.94
CA LEU A 195 -46.44 -14.39 10.11
C LEU A 195 -47.40 -13.23 10.38
N VAL A 196 -46.92 -11.99 10.35
CA VAL A 196 -47.74 -10.78 10.51
C VAL A 196 -48.79 -10.65 9.39
N ARG A 197 -48.40 -11.01 8.15
CA ARG A 197 -49.33 -10.99 7.01
C ARG A 197 -50.41 -12.05 7.11
N ARG A 198 -50.10 -13.20 7.74
CA ARG A 198 -51.08 -14.31 7.98
C ARG A 198 -52.05 -14.01 9.14
N LEU A 199 -51.61 -13.25 10.14
CA LEU A 199 -52.43 -12.79 11.26
C LEU A 199 -53.34 -11.59 10.95
N ARG A 200 -53.07 -10.88 9.85
CA ARG A 200 -53.90 -9.74 9.38
C ARG A 200 -54.90 -10.12 8.28
N ARG A 201 -54.98 -11.41 7.90
CA ARG A 201 -56.05 -11.98 7.06
C ARG A 201 -56.95 -12.87 7.94
#